data_96ad031cc8abb68df8f3b2c2961efe37
#
_entry.id   96ad031cc8abb68df8f3b2c2961efe37
#
_cell.length_a   1.000
_cell.length_b   1.000
_cell.length_c   1.000
_cell.angle_alpha   90.00
_cell.angle_beta   90.00
_cell.angle_gamma   90.00
#
_symmetry.space_group_name_H-M   'P 1'
#
loop_
_entity.id
_entity.type
_entity.pdbx_description
1 polymer ?
#
loop_
_entity_poly.entity_id
_entity_poly.type
_entity_poly.pdbx_seq_one_letter_code
_entity_poly.pdbx_strand_id
1 'polypeptide(L)'
;MSAFIVSQPALERNARILREVADAAGCRVVLALKGFSTWPCFEDLRPLLDGCCASGLWEALLARRRFGKHVLTYSPAYAPEEIAELAEISDHLD
;
A
#
# COMPACT_ATOMS: atom_id res chain seq x y z
N MET A 1 21.04 -17.81 -8.36
CA MET A 1 19.90 -17.28 -7.61
C MET A 1 20.09 -15.80 -7.38
N SER A 2 19.07 -15.02 -7.62
CA SER A 2 19.07 -13.57 -7.38
C SER A 2 18.32 -13.25 -6.09
N ALA A 3 18.77 -12.22 -5.41
CA ALA A 3 18.09 -11.73 -4.20
C ALA A 3 18.08 -10.21 -4.20
N PHE A 4 17.02 -9.63 -3.63
CA PHE A 4 16.94 -8.20 -3.36
C PHE A 4 17.22 -7.95 -1.89
N ILE A 5 18.01 -6.94 -1.61
CA ILE A 5 18.34 -6.53 -0.24
C ILE A 5 17.67 -5.19 0.02
N VAL A 6 16.90 -5.12 1.12
CA VAL A 6 16.24 -3.88 1.55
C VAL A 6 16.99 -3.31 2.74
N SER A 7 17.41 -2.05 2.62
CA SER A 7 18.02 -1.31 3.71
C SER A 7 16.93 -0.62 4.52
N GLN A 8 16.67 -1.09 5.74
CA GLN A 8 15.69 -0.49 6.64
C GLN A 8 15.93 0.99 6.91
N PRO A 9 17.17 1.43 7.24
CA PRO A 9 17.40 2.87 7.45
C PRO A 9 17.12 3.72 6.23
N ALA A 10 17.45 3.24 5.03
CA ALA A 10 17.16 3.95 3.79
C ALA A 10 15.67 4.00 3.51
N LEU A 11 14.96 2.90 3.74
CA LEU A 11 13.51 2.81 3.55
C LEU A 11 12.80 3.79 4.48
N GLU A 12 13.14 3.81 5.75
CA GLU A 12 12.55 4.74 6.72
C GLU A 12 12.85 6.20 6.36
N ARG A 13 14.07 6.51 5.97
CA ARG A 13 14.44 7.87 5.58
C ARG A 13 13.63 8.35 4.39
N ASN A 14 13.47 7.49 3.38
CA ASN A 14 12.68 7.82 2.20
C ASN A 14 11.20 7.99 2.54
N ALA A 15 10.66 7.14 3.40
CA ALA A 15 9.27 7.24 3.83
C ALA A 15 9.02 8.50 4.65
N ARG A 16 9.98 8.94 5.48
CA ARG A 16 9.87 10.21 6.21
C ARG A 16 9.82 11.40 5.27
N ILE A 17 10.61 11.38 4.21
CA ILE A 17 10.56 12.45 3.18
C ILE A 17 9.19 12.49 2.54
N LEU A 18 8.63 11.34 2.18
CA LEU A 18 7.28 11.25 1.62
C LEU A 18 6.23 11.77 2.61
N ARG A 19 6.38 11.45 3.90
CA ARG A 19 5.47 11.97 4.94
C ARG A 19 5.53 13.49 5.02
N GLU A 20 6.70 14.07 4.98
CA GLU A 20 6.87 15.52 5.01
C GLU A 20 6.23 16.19 3.80
N VAL A 21 6.44 15.62 2.61
CA VAL A 21 5.84 16.16 1.38
C VAL A 21 4.32 16.06 1.44
N ALA A 22 3.77 14.94 1.87
CA ALA A 22 2.32 14.74 1.97
C ALA A 22 1.70 15.73 2.95
N ASP A 23 2.33 15.94 4.11
CA ASP A 23 1.85 16.88 5.11
C ASP A 23 1.88 18.32 4.57
N ALA A 24 2.95 18.71 3.90
CA ALA A 24 3.07 20.04 3.33
C ALA A 24 2.06 20.28 2.20
N ALA A 25 1.76 19.24 1.42
CA ALA A 25 0.81 19.33 0.31
C ALA A 25 -0.65 19.16 0.74
N GLY A 26 -0.88 18.72 1.97
CA GLY A 26 -2.23 18.43 2.46
C GLY A 26 -2.88 17.23 1.79
N CYS A 27 -2.09 16.22 1.44
CA CYS A 27 -2.59 15.01 0.79
C CYS A 27 -2.16 13.75 1.54
N ARG A 28 -2.75 12.62 1.15
CA ARG A 28 -2.35 11.31 1.64
C ARG A 28 -1.33 10.69 0.71
N VAL A 29 -0.44 9.87 1.25
CA VAL A 29 0.50 9.07 0.47
C VAL A 29 0.28 7.61 0.78
N VAL A 30 0.11 6.80 -0.27
CA VAL A 30 -0.14 5.37 -0.14
C VAL A 30 0.92 4.57 -0.88
N LEU A 31 1.21 3.38 -0.38
CA LEU A 31 2.19 2.47 -0.95
C LEU A 31 1.56 1.65 -2.08
N ALA A 32 2.10 1.76 -3.28
CA ALA A 32 1.64 0.93 -4.41
C ALA A 32 2.25 -0.47 -4.28
N LEU A 33 1.42 -1.45 -3.98
CA LEU A 33 1.90 -2.82 -3.71
C LEU A 33 2.49 -3.50 -4.93
N LYS A 34 2.07 -3.13 -6.13
CA LYS A 34 2.69 -3.68 -7.34
C LYS A 34 4.15 -3.27 -7.50
N GLY A 35 4.55 -2.18 -6.84
CA GLY A 35 5.94 -1.72 -6.83
C GLY A 35 6.73 -2.22 -5.64
N PHE A 36 6.06 -2.45 -4.52
CA PHE A 36 6.71 -2.89 -3.28
C PHE A 36 5.70 -3.62 -2.41
N SER A 37 5.83 -4.93 -2.34
CA SER A 37 4.95 -5.78 -1.53
C SER A 37 5.71 -6.60 -0.49
N THR A 38 6.89 -6.14 -0.09
CA THR A 38 7.72 -6.79 0.92
C THR A 38 7.10 -6.57 2.30
N TRP A 39 6.07 -7.35 2.61
CA TRP A 39 5.22 -7.15 3.78
C TRP A 39 5.95 -7.17 5.13
N PRO A 40 7.10 -7.88 5.33
CA PRO A 40 7.84 -7.75 6.59
C PRO A 40 8.32 -6.33 6.89
N CYS A 41 8.44 -5.47 5.87
CA CYS A 41 8.83 -4.07 6.05
C CYS A 41 7.65 -3.14 6.34
N PHE A 42 6.42 -3.63 6.34
CA PHE A 42 5.24 -2.80 6.55
C PHE A 42 5.20 -2.15 7.94
N GLU A 43 5.77 -2.79 8.94
CA GLU A 43 5.84 -2.20 10.28
C GLU A 43 6.61 -0.89 10.30
N ASP A 44 7.68 -0.80 9.52
CA ASP A 44 8.51 0.41 9.44
C ASP A 44 7.80 1.52 8.65
N LEU A 45 6.97 1.16 7.68
CA LEU A 45 6.29 2.10 6.80
C LEU A 45 4.94 2.56 7.36
N ARG A 46 4.27 1.72 8.15
CA ARG A 46 2.92 2.00 8.64
C ARG A 46 2.79 3.34 9.36
N PRO A 47 3.73 3.75 10.24
CA PRO A 47 3.61 5.05 10.91
C PRO A 47 3.76 6.25 9.97
N LEU A 48 4.36 6.05 8.80
CA LEU A 48 4.76 7.15 7.91
C LEU A 48 3.86 7.28 6.69
N LEU A 49 3.23 6.21 6.24
CA LEU A 49 2.36 6.22 5.07
C LEU A 49 0.90 6.05 5.48
N ASP A 50 -0.01 6.53 4.65
CA ASP A 50 -1.44 6.56 4.98
C ASP A 50 -2.17 5.26 4.64
N GLY A 51 -1.55 4.38 3.88
CA GLY A 51 -2.15 3.11 3.49
C GLY A 51 -1.48 2.51 2.27
N CYS A 52 -2.24 1.71 1.55
CA CYS A 52 -1.77 1.02 0.36
C CYS A 52 -2.69 1.24 -0.83
N CYS A 53 -2.11 1.19 -2.02
CA CYS A 53 -2.85 1.11 -3.27
C CYS A 53 -2.68 -0.31 -3.82
N ALA A 54 -3.80 -1.00 -4.00
CA ALA A 54 -3.85 -2.37 -4.51
C ALA A 54 -4.33 -2.40 -5.94
N SER A 55 -3.82 -3.34 -6.72
CA SER A 55 -4.19 -3.52 -8.14
C SER A 55 -5.14 -4.70 -8.35
N GLY A 56 -5.56 -5.39 -7.31
CA GLY A 56 -6.45 -6.53 -7.38
C GLY A 56 -6.72 -7.12 -6.01
N LEU A 57 -7.46 -8.23 -5.99
CA LEU A 57 -7.95 -8.84 -4.76
C LEU A 57 -6.83 -9.25 -3.80
N TRP A 58 -5.78 -9.90 -4.32
CA TRP A 58 -4.70 -10.41 -3.46
C TRP A 58 -3.93 -9.28 -2.79
N GLU A 59 -3.65 -8.21 -3.52
CA GLU A 59 -2.99 -7.04 -2.96
C GLU A 59 -3.89 -6.31 -1.96
N ALA A 60 -5.18 -6.21 -2.24
CA ALA A 60 -6.12 -5.59 -1.31
C ALA A 60 -6.20 -6.38 0.00
N LEU A 61 -6.23 -7.71 -0.08
CA LEU A 61 -6.20 -8.56 1.11
C LEU A 61 -4.90 -8.41 1.89
N LEU A 62 -3.77 -8.36 1.19
CA LEU A 62 -2.46 -8.13 1.82
C LEU A 62 -2.44 -6.78 2.55
N ALA A 63 -2.93 -5.73 1.89
CA ALA A 63 -3.01 -4.39 2.49
C ALA A 63 -3.88 -4.40 3.74
N ARG A 64 -5.07 -5.01 3.67
CA ARG A 64 -6.00 -5.03 4.79
C ARG A 64 -5.45 -5.81 5.97
N ARG A 65 -4.84 -6.96 5.71
CA ARG A 65 -4.38 -7.87 6.77
C ARG A 65 -3.03 -7.48 7.36
N ARG A 66 -2.13 -6.94 6.54
CA ARG A 66 -0.73 -6.70 6.96
C ARG A 66 -0.38 -5.24 7.16
N PHE A 67 -0.99 -4.33 6.40
CA PHE A 67 -0.74 -2.91 6.58
C PHE A 67 -1.77 -2.27 7.51
N GLY A 68 -3.04 -2.51 7.30
CA GLY A 68 -4.10 -2.18 8.24
C GLY A 68 -4.59 -0.74 8.23
N LYS A 69 -4.13 0.08 7.32
CA LYS A 69 -4.60 1.46 7.14
C LYS A 69 -5.50 1.58 5.92
N HIS A 70 -5.58 2.75 5.31
CA HIS A 70 -6.41 2.99 4.14
C HIS A 70 -6.04 2.05 2.99
N VAL A 71 -7.03 1.41 2.38
CA VAL A 71 -6.85 0.56 1.21
C VAL A 71 -7.59 1.17 0.03
N LEU A 72 -6.82 1.65 -0.95
CA LEU A 72 -7.35 2.14 -2.21
C LEU A 72 -7.08 1.06 -3.26
N THR A 73 -8.13 0.59 -3.93
CA THR A 73 -7.99 -0.42 -4.98
C THR A 73 -8.36 0.18 -6.33
N TYR A 74 -7.47 0.02 -7.30
CA TYR A 74 -7.69 0.45 -8.67
C TYR A 74 -7.21 -0.62 -9.65
N SER A 75 -8.06 -0.93 -10.62
CA SER A 75 -7.70 -1.79 -11.75
C SER A 75 -8.48 -1.32 -12.97
N PRO A 76 -7.91 -1.43 -14.18
CA PRO A 76 -8.65 -1.10 -15.41
C PRO A 76 -9.84 -2.01 -15.64
N ALA A 77 -9.84 -3.22 -15.07
CA ALA A 77 -10.95 -4.17 -15.20
C ALA A 77 -10.97 -5.12 -14.01
N TYR A 78 -12.14 -5.51 -13.56
CA TYR A 78 -12.35 -6.44 -12.47
C TYR A 78 -13.10 -7.67 -12.95
N ALA A 79 -12.77 -8.84 -12.39
CA ALA A 79 -13.63 -10.00 -12.53
C ALA A 79 -14.91 -9.75 -11.74
N PRO A 80 -16.10 -9.97 -12.34
CA PRO A 80 -17.37 -9.66 -11.67
C PRO A 80 -17.52 -10.34 -10.31
N GLU A 81 -17.01 -11.54 -10.15
CA GLU A 81 -17.10 -12.30 -8.89
C GLU A 81 -16.21 -11.72 -7.77
N GLU A 82 -15.27 -10.84 -8.09
CA GLU A 82 -14.40 -10.23 -7.09
C GLU A 82 -14.87 -8.87 -6.62
N ILE A 83 -15.77 -8.22 -7.35
CA ILE A 83 -16.16 -6.83 -7.07
C ILE A 83 -16.78 -6.68 -5.68
N ALA A 84 -17.66 -7.59 -5.29
CA ALA A 84 -18.33 -7.52 -3.99
C ALA A 84 -17.31 -7.61 -2.84
N GLU A 85 -16.36 -8.53 -2.91
CA GLU A 85 -15.34 -8.70 -1.89
C GLU A 85 -14.39 -7.50 -1.87
N LEU A 86 -13.98 -7.01 -3.04
CA LEU A 86 -13.14 -5.82 -3.15
C LEU A 86 -13.81 -4.59 -2.55
N ALA A 87 -15.10 -4.41 -2.77
CA ALA A 87 -15.85 -3.31 -2.20
C ALA A 87 -15.90 -3.37 -0.68
N GLU A 88 -15.92 -4.58 -0.12
CA GLU A 88 -15.97 -4.80 1.31
C GLU A 88 -14.64 -4.48 1.99
N ILE A 89 -13.53 -4.89 1.39
CA ILE A 89 -12.20 -4.76 1.99
C ILE A 89 -11.45 -3.49 1.62
N SER A 90 -11.92 -2.76 0.59
CA SER A 90 -11.30 -1.50 0.16
C SER A 90 -12.02 -0.31 0.76
N ASP A 91 -11.27 0.69 1.19
CA ASP A 91 -11.85 1.96 1.63
C ASP A 91 -12.22 2.82 0.42
N HIS A 92 -11.52 2.63 -0.69
CA HIS A 92 -11.77 3.32 -1.93
C HIS A 92 -11.58 2.33 -3.09
N LEU A 93 -12.59 2.20 -3.95
CA LEU A 93 -12.57 1.30 -5.10
C LEU A 93 -12.87 2.09 -6.37
N ASP A 94 -11.91 2.10 -7.29
CA ASP A 94 -12.03 2.75 -8.60
C ASP A 94 -12.16 1.73 -9.73
#